data_e7a8a0cf8767fe429d68049c4e36d98d
#
_entry.id   e7a8a0cf8767fe429d68049c4e36d98d
#
_cell.length_a   1.000
_cell.length_b   1.000
_cell.length_c   1.000
_cell.angle_alpha   90.00
_cell.angle_beta   90.00
_cell.angle_gamma   90.00
#
_symmetry.space_group_name_H-M   'P 1'
#
loop_
_entity.id
_entity.type
_entity.pdbx_description
1 polymer ?
#
loop_
_entity_poly.entity_id
_entity_poly.type
_entity_poly.pdbx_seq_one_letter_code
_entity_poly.pdbx_strand_id
1 'polypeptide(L)'
;MKKLNKILSNSIRVLSMDAVQKANSGHPGMPMGMADVSTILFKYFLKFNPKNPNWINRDRFVLSAGHGSMLLYSLLYLTGYKSVQLNDIKNFRQIDSICAGHPEYVENSGIETTTGPLGQGISNAVGFALSEEILKKKIGKDIINHKTYVIAGDGCLMEGISHESMSLAGHLKLKNLIMLFDNNSISIDGPTSLAVSDNFKKRFESYGWDYIEINGHKENEIFKALKKVQNAKKPTVISCKTKIGYGSPNKSGKASSHGSPLGVGEIELVRRELGWNYKPFQIPKNILEIWREIGKKGDKIEYKCCLLYTSPSPRDQRGSGMPAC
;
A
#
# COMPACT_ATOMS: atom_id res chain seq x y z
N MET A 1 2.09 -15.36 16.80
CA MET A 1 2.01 -14.55 15.56
C MET A 1 0.84 -13.58 15.57
N LYS A 2 -0.41 -14.01 15.77
CA LYS A 2 -1.60 -13.13 15.71
C LYS A 2 -1.52 -11.88 16.61
N LYS A 3 -1.09 -12.01 17.87
CA LYS A 3 -0.97 -10.87 18.79
C LYS A 3 0.04 -9.83 18.31
N LEU A 4 1.17 -10.27 17.73
CA LEU A 4 2.20 -9.38 17.23
C LEU A 4 1.73 -8.58 16.01
N ASN A 5 1.11 -9.22 15.01
CA ASN A 5 0.63 -8.51 13.82
C ASN A 5 -0.46 -7.49 14.16
N LYS A 6 -1.34 -7.81 15.13
CA LYS A 6 -2.34 -6.86 15.63
C LYS A 6 -1.69 -5.61 16.25
N ILE A 7 -0.64 -5.78 17.05
CA ILE A 7 0.09 -4.65 17.64
C ILE A 7 0.77 -3.80 16.55
N LEU A 8 1.37 -4.44 15.54
CA LEU A 8 1.95 -3.73 14.40
C LEU A 8 0.89 -2.94 13.63
N SER A 9 -0.26 -3.53 13.33
CA SER A 9 -1.36 -2.81 12.67
C SER A 9 -1.88 -1.65 13.52
N ASN A 10 -1.93 -1.83 14.84
CA ASN A 10 -2.36 -0.77 15.75
C ASN A 10 -1.39 0.42 15.76
N SER A 11 -0.08 0.22 15.52
CA SER A 11 0.86 1.34 15.38
C SER A 11 0.54 2.23 14.17
N ILE A 12 0.06 1.65 13.06
CA ILE A 12 -0.42 2.41 11.89
C ILE A 12 -1.69 3.19 12.27
N ARG A 13 -2.65 2.54 12.93
CA ARG A 13 -3.92 3.16 13.34
C ARG A 13 -3.69 4.38 14.21
N VAL A 14 -2.85 4.24 15.22
CA VAL A 14 -2.63 5.33 16.18
C VAL A 14 -1.86 6.50 15.57
N LEU A 15 -0.84 6.24 14.74
CA LEU A 15 -0.14 7.31 14.02
C LEU A 15 -1.10 8.07 13.10
N SER A 16 -1.97 7.35 12.39
CA SER A 16 -2.91 7.97 11.47
C SER A 16 -3.95 8.83 12.19
N MET A 17 -4.58 8.31 13.24
CA MET A 17 -5.57 9.10 13.99
C MET A 17 -4.95 10.30 14.72
N ASP A 18 -3.74 10.13 15.27
CA ASP A 18 -3.04 11.20 15.98
C ASP A 18 -2.64 12.34 15.05
N ALA A 19 -2.13 12.01 13.86
CA ALA A 19 -1.73 13.01 12.85
C ALA A 19 -2.94 13.80 12.35
N VAL A 20 -4.02 13.10 11.99
CA VAL A 20 -5.27 13.72 11.54
C VAL A 20 -5.88 14.59 12.63
N GLN A 21 -5.88 14.12 13.88
CA GLN A 21 -6.40 14.89 15.01
C GLN A 21 -5.56 16.15 15.27
N LYS A 22 -4.24 16.03 15.23
CA LYS A 22 -3.34 17.19 15.43
C LYS A 22 -3.51 18.24 14.33
N ALA A 23 -3.61 17.78 13.08
CA ALA A 23 -3.83 18.65 11.93
C ALA A 23 -5.24 19.26 11.90
N ASN A 24 -6.15 18.75 12.71
CA ASN A 24 -7.60 19.04 12.68
C ASN A 24 -8.20 18.91 11.27
N SER A 25 -7.60 18.07 10.44
CA SER A 25 -7.97 17.84 9.03
C SER A 25 -7.39 16.53 8.53
N GLY A 26 -8.12 15.82 7.68
CA GLY A 26 -7.64 14.59 7.03
C GLY A 26 -8.59 13.42 7.17
N HIS A 27 -8.12 12.25 6.70
CA HIS A 27 -8.95 11.06 6.51
C HIS A 27 -8.39 9.89 7.32
N PRO A 28 -8.85 9.67 8.57
CA PRO A 28 -8.31 8.60 9.41
C PRO A 28 -8.93 7.23 9.09
N GLY A 29 -10.13 7.20 8.50
CA GLY A 29 -10.97 6.01 8.40
C GLY A 29 -10.36 4.87 7.59
N MET A 30 -9.91 5.14 6.36
CA MET A 30 -9.29 4.16 5.48
C MET A 30 -7.94 3.66 6.04
N PRO A 31 -7.01 4.50 6.51
CA PRO A 31 -5.79 4.05 7.17
C PRO A 31 -6.04 3.08 8.33
N MET A 32 -7.04 3.37 9.15
CA MET A 32 -7.40 2.49 10.27
C MET A 32 -8.02 1.16 9.81
N GLY A 33 -8.82 1.20 8.74
CA GLY A 33 -9.43 0.01 8.13
C GLY A 33 -8.41 -0.91 7.49
N MET A 34 -7.53 -0.37 6.66
CA MET A 34 -6.56 -1.12 5.87
C MET A 34 -5.26 -1.46 6.61
N ALA A 35 -5.11 -1.09 7.88
CA ALA A 35 -3.90 -1.33 8.65
C ALA A 35 -3.48 -2.81 8.73
N ASP A 36 -4.44 -3.75 8.88
CA ASP A 36 -4.14 -5.18 8.97
C ASP A 36 -3.62 -5.71 7.62
N VAL A 37 -4.29 -5.36 6.52
CA VAL A 37 -3.91 -5.76 5.16
C VAL A 37 -2.51 -5.24 4.82
N SER A 38 -2.25 -3.95 5.10
CA SER A 38 -0.96 -3.31 4.83
C SER A 38 0.17 -3.88 5.69
N THR A 39 -0.11 -4.21 6.95
CA THR A 39 0.87 -4.86 7.84
C THR A 39 1.31 -6.22 7.27
N ILE A 40 0.36 -7.06 6.86
CA ILE A 40 0.68 -8.39 6.31
C ILE A 40 1.42 -8.25 4.97
N LEU A 41 1.02 -7.32 4.11
CA LEU A 41 1.69 -7.05 2.84
C LEU A 41 3.17 -6.67 3.08
N PHE A 42 3.42 -5.62 3.85
CA PHE A 42 4.78 -5.11 4.07
C PHE A 42 5.68 -6.11 4.82
N LYS A 43 5.12 -6.84 5.76
CA LYS A 43 5.90 -7.78 6.58
C LYS A 43 6.33 -9.03 5.83
N TYR A 44 5.50 -9.55 4.93
CA TYR A 44 5.70 -10.89 4.38
C TYR A 44 5.84 -10.97 2.86
N PHE A 45 5.39 -9.97 2.12
CA PHE A 45 5.26 -10.08 0.66
C PHE A 45 5.95 -8.97 -0.13
N LEU A 46 5.85 -7.72 0.31
CA LEU A 46 6.39 -6.57 -0.42
C LEU A 46 7.92 -6.60 -0.44
N LYS A 47 8.52 -6.53 -1.62
CA LYS A 47 9.96 -6.37 -1.83
C LYS A 47 10.28 -4.88 -1.89
N PHE A 48 10.96 -4.35 -0.90
CA PHE A 48 11.37 -2.95 -0.83
C PHE A 48 12.63 -2.79 -0.02
N ASN A 49 13.37 -1.70 -0.26
CA ASN A 49 14.52 -1.34 0.56
C ASN A 49 14.43 0.14 0.95
N PRO A 50 14.18 0.47 2.23
CA PRO A 50 14.13 1.85 2.70
C PRO A 50 15.43 2.63 2.52
N LYS A 51 16.59 1.95 2.43
CA LYS A 51 17.89 2.58 2.20
C LYS A 51 18.12 2.92 0.73
N ASN A 52 17.48 2.16 -0.18
CA ASN A 52 17.52 2.41 -1.62
C ASN A 52 16.10 2.43 -2.20
N PRO A 53 15.35 3.53 -2.00
CA PRO A 53 13.99 3.66 -2.52
C PRO A 53 13.89 3.58 -4.04
N ASN A 54 14.99 3.74 -4.76
CA ASN A 54 15.06 3.69 -6.22
C ASN A 54 15.51 2.33 -6.76
N TRP A 55 15.70 1.31 -5.90
CA TRP A 55 16.04 -0.03 -6.39
C TRP A 55 15.09 -0.46 -7.52
N ILE A 56 15.66 -0.76 -8.69
CA ILE A 56 14.89 -0.95 -9.93
C ILE A 56 13.89 -2.12 -9.83
N ASN A 57 14.24 -3.20 -9.16
CA ASN A 57 13.38 -4.40 -9.02
C ASN A 57 12.61 -4.45 -7.69
N ARG A 58 12.47 -3.30 -7.00
CA ARG A 58 11.55 -3.20 -5.85
C ARG A 58 10.12 -3.34 -6.33
N ASP A 59 9.25 -3.90 -5.50
CA ASP A 59 7.82 -3.83 -5.75
C ASP A 59 7.33 -2.38 -5.65
N ARG A 60 6.32 -2.03 -6.43
CA ARG A 60 5.69 -0.71 -6.41
C ARG A 60 4.47 -0.77 -5.48
N PHE A 61 4.39 0.17 -4.55
CA PHE A 61 3.24 0.32 -3.67
C PHE A 61 2.57 1.67 -3.95
N VAL A 62 1.36 1.61 -4.51
CA VAL A 62 0.58 2.78 -4.90
C VAL A 62 -0.64 2.92 -4.00
N LEU A 63 -0.82 4.08 -3.41
CA LEU A 63 -2.02 4.42 -2.66
C LEU A 63 -2.96 5.25 -3.55
N SER A 64 -3.84 4.58 -4.32
CA SER A 64 -4.82 5.25 -5.18
C SER A 64 -5.89 5.98 -4.38
N ALA A 65 -6.28 5.45 -3.23
CA ALA A 65 -7.08 6.16 -2.24
C ALA A 65 -6.23 7.21 -1.51
N GLY A 66 -5.70 8.20 -2.25
CA GLY A 66 -4.70 9.14 -1.78
C GLY A 66 -5.12 10.00 -0.60
N HIS A 67 -6.42 10.19 -0.38
CA HIS A 67 -6.94 10.85 0.82
C HIS A 67 -6.53 10.14 2.12
N GLY A 68 -6.32 8.82 2.09
CA GLY A 68 -5.80 8.05 3.22
C GLY A 68 -4.28 8.08 3.35
N SER A 69 -3.63 9.16 2.97
CA SER A 69 -2.17 9.34 2.88
C SER A 69 -1.41 8.93 4.13
N MET A 70 -2.03 9.09 5.32
CA MET A 70 -1.41 8.68 6.59
C MET A 70 -1.12 7.17 6.67
N LEU A 71 -1.81 6.32 5.90
CA LEU A 71 -1.43 4.91 5.80
C LEU A 71 -0.02 4.77 5.22
N LEU A 72 0.24 5.44 4.10
CA LEU A 72 1.55 5.41 3.43
C LEU A 72 2.63 6.02 4.30
N TYR A 73 2.40 7.21 4.85
CA TYR A 73 3.39 7.90 5.69
C TYR A 73 3.73 7.11 6.96
N SER A 74 2.73 6.49 7.60
CA SER A 74 2.96 5.61 8.74
C SER A 74 3.83 4.41 8.36
N LEU A 75 3.59 3.78 7.22
CA LEU A 75 4.38 2.65 6.72
C LEU A 75 5.82 3.08 6.39
N LEU A 76 6.01 4.21 5.69
CA LEU A 76 7.35 4.73 5.38
C LEU A 76 8.15 5.03 6.65
N TYR A 77 7.54 5.73 7.62
CA TYR A 77 8.18 5.98 8.92
C TYR A 77 8.51 4.69 9.64
N LEU A 78 7.55 3.79 9.84
CA LEU A 78 7.73 2.58 10.61
C LEU A 78 8.78 1.66 10.01
N THR A 79 8.81 1.49 8.69
CA THR A 79 9.77 0.60 8.01
C THR A 79 11.15 1.21 7.81
N GLY A 80 11.33 2.51 8.02
CA GLY A 80 12.65 3.13 8.10
C GLY A 80 13.11 3.89 6.87
N TYR A 81 12.20 4.36 6.04
CA TYR A 81 12.55 5.35 5.02
C TYR A 81 13.03 6.64 5.69
N LYS A 82 14.12 7.20 5.18
CA LYS A 82 14.71 8.43 5.72
C LYS A 82 13.87 9.67 5.43
N SER A 83 13.07 9.61 4.37
CA SER A 83 12.22 10.69 3.88
C SER A 83 11.10 11.09 4.83
N VAL A 84 10.58 10.15 5.64
CA VAL A 84 9.48 10.40 6.56
C VAL A 84 9.92 10.09 7.98
N GLN A 85 10.01 11.12 8.80
CA GLN A 85 10.35 11.03 10.20
C GLN A 85 9.12 11.32 11.08
N LEU A 86 9.22 11.04 12.38
CA LEU A 86 8.10 11.29 13.30
C LEU A 86 7.68 12.77 13.33
N ASN A 87 8.62 13.69 13.12
CA ASN A 87 8.31 15.11 13.05
C ASN A 87 7.48 15.45 11.81
N ASP A 88 7.72 14.80 10.69
CA ASP A 88 6.94 15.01 9.46
C ASP A 88 5.51 14.51 9.64
N ILE A 89 5.33 13.36 10.31
CA ILE A 89 4.00 12.86 10.70
C ILE A 89 3.29 13.84 11.64
N LYS A 90 3.99 14.42 12.60
CA LYS A 90 3.43 15.45 13.49
C LYS A 90 3.04 16.73 12.75
N ASN A 91 3.69 17.00 11.62
CA ASN A 91 3.42 18.14 10.74
C ASN A 91 2.58 17.74 9.52
N PHE A 92 1.77 16.71 9.64
CA PHE A 92 0.83 16.29 8.60
C PHE A 92 -0.04 17.46 8.14
N ARG A 93 -0.15 17.67 6.82
CA ARG A 93 -0.92 18.76 6.18
C ARG A 93 -0.41 20.19 6.51
N GLN A 94 0.79 20.34 7.03
CA GLN A 94 1.39 21.65 7.20
C GLN A 94 2.22 22.02 5.94
N ILE A 95 2.41 23.30 5.72
CA ILE A 95 3.26 23.82 4.62
C ILE A 95 4.66 23.21 4.75
N ASP A 96 5.28 22.88 3.64
CA ASP A 96 6.63 22.29 3.51
C ASP A 96 6.80 20.90 4.15
N SER A 97 5.72 20.28 4.61
CA SER A 97 5.77 18.90 5.10
C SER A 97 5.66 17.89 3.96
N ILE A 98 6.58 16.93 3.90
CA ILE A 98 6.46 15.78 2.99
C ILE A 98 5.18 14.95 3.25
N CYS A 99 4.63 15.06 4.46
CA CYS A 99 3.36 14.44 4.82
C CYS A 99 2.17 15.34 4.42
N ALA A 100 2.05 15.61 3.13
CA ALA A 100 0.95 16.37 2.54
C ALA A 100 -0.40 15.66 2.71
N GLY A 101 -1.51 16.36 2.46
CA GLY A 101 -2.87 15.79 2.58
C GLY A 101 -3.12 14.60 1.67
N HIS A 102 -2.45 14.56 0.53
CA HIS A 102 -2.41 13.47 -0.44
C HIS A 102 -0.94 13.18 -0.78
N PRO A 103 -0.56 11.94 -1.13
CA PRO A 103 0.81 11.64 -1.48
C PRO A 103 1.28 12.46 -2.70
N GLU A 104 2.43 13.08 -2.57
CA GLU A 104 3.11 13.77 -3.66
C GLU A 104 4.42 13.06 -3.95
N TYR A 105 4.71 12.83 -5.23
CA TYR A 105 5.96 12.20 -5.63
C TYR A 105 7.14 13.08 -5.25
N VAL A 106 8.05 12.51 -4.48
CA VAL A 106 9.34 13.10 -4.16
C VAL A 106 10.40 12.04 -4.42
N GLU A 107 11.43 12.38 -5.15
CA GLU A 107 12.50 11.45 -5.47
C GLU A 107 13.14 10.89 -4.19
N ASN A 108 13.47 9.59 -4.20
CA ASN A 108 14.06 8.88 -3.06
C ASN A 108 13.19 8.82 -1.79
N SER A 109 11.91 9.16 -1.88
CA SER A 109 11.02 9.19 -0.71
C SER A 109 10.36 7.84 -0.39
N GLY A 110 10.22 6.96 -1.37
CA GLY A 110 9.38 5.76 -1.28
C GLY A 110 7.91 6.04 -1.66
N ILE A 111 7.58 7.27 -2.05
CA ILE A 111 6.27 7.64 -2.63
C ILE A 111 6.38 7.45 -4.15
N GLU A 112 5.71 6.42 -4.68
CA GLU A 112 5.89 6.00 -6.08
C GLU A 112 5.25 6.97 -7.09
N THR A 113 4.18 7.66 -6.70
CA THR A 113 3.45 8.59 -7.58
C THR A 113 2.57 9.54 -6.77
N THR A 114 2.29 10.70 -7.34
CA THR A 114 1.31 11.64 -6.81
C THR A 114 -0.09 11.09 -7.01
N THR A 115 -0.89 11.08 -5.94
CA THR A 115 -2.30 10.70 -5.96
C THR A 115 -3.14 11.73 -5.19
N GLY A 116 -4.44 11.59 -5.26
CA GLY A 116 -5.41 12.54 -4.67
C GLY A 116 -6.67 12.50 -5.49
N PRO A 117 -6.64 12.92 -6.77
CA PRO A 117 -7.75 12.67 -7.69
C PRO A 117 -7.98 11.17 -7.80
N LEU A 118 -9.22 10.73 -7.51
CA LEU A 118 -9.58 9.32 -7.48
C LEU A 118 -9.36 8.66 -8.85
N GLY A 119 -9.01 7.38 -8.87
CA GLY A 119 -8.74 6.63 -10.10
C GLY A 119 -7.33 6.79 -10.68
N GLN A 120 -6.66 7.93 -10.47
CA GLN A 120 -5.32 8.20 -11.03
C GLN A 120 -4.28 7.17 -10.57
N GLY A 121 -4.28 6.82 -9.29
CA GLY A 121 -3.35 5.83 -8.75
C GLY A 121 -3.53 4.43 -9.34
N ILE A 122 -4.77 4.02 -9.66
CA ILE A 122 -5.04 2.76 -10.37
C ILE A 122 -4.39 2.80 -11.75
N SER A 123 -4.58 3.89 -12.49
CA SER A 123 -4.04 4.07 -13.83
C SER A 123 -2.50 4.09 -13.83
N ASN A 124 -1.89 4.77 -12.87
CA ASN A 124 -0.44 4.76 -12.68
C ASN A 124 0.08 3.35 -12.35
N ALA A 125 -0.65 2.59 -11.51
CA ALA A 125 -0.29 1.21 -11.19
C ALA A 125 -0.36 0.29 -12.42
N VAL A 126 -1.31 0.49 -13.33
CA VAL A 126 -1.36 -0.21 -14.63
C VAL A 126 -0.13 0.16 -15.45
N GLY A 127 0.25 1.44 -15.51
CA GLY A 127 1.46 1.89 -16.18
C GLY A 127 2.74 1.26 -15.62
N PHE A 128 2.87 1.17 -14.29
CA PHE A 128 4.01 0.49 -13.65
C PHE A 128 4.07 -1.01 -13.97
N ALA A 129 2.93 -1.69 -13.95
CA ALA A 129 2.86 -3.11 -14.29
C ALA A 129 3.17 -3.37 -15.77
N LEU A 130 2.73 -2.49 -16.66
CA LEU A 130 3.08 -2.55 -18.07
C LEU A 130 4.58 -2.30 -18.29
N SER A 131 5.14 -1.31 -17.61
CA SER A 131 6.58 -1.02 -17.64
C SER A 131 7.42 -2.21 -17.17
N GLU A 132 6.97 -2.92 -16.12
CA GLU A 132 7.62 -4.16 -15.65
C GLU A 132 7.66 -5.21 -16.75
N GLU A 133 6.53 -5.48 -17.43
CA GLU A 133 6.50 -6.46 -18.52
C GLU A 133 7.41 -6.06 -19.71
N ILE A 134 7.49 -4.76 -20.04
CA ILE A 134 8.39 -4.25 -21.08
C ILE A 134 9.86 -4.42 -20.67
N LEU A 135 10.22 -3.99 -19.46
CA LEU A 135 11.58 -4.08 -18.95
C LEU A 135 12.02 -5.54 -18.81
N LYS A 136 11.15 -6.40 -18.31
CA LYS A 136 11.41 -7.84 -18.20
C LYS A 136 11.73 -8.48 -19.55
N LYS A 137 11.05 -8.09 -20.62
CA LYS A 137 11.35 -8.57 -21.98
C LYS A 137 12.69 -8.04 -22.51
N LYS A 138 13.06 -6.80 -22.16
CA LYS A 138 14.29 -6.15 -22.62
C LYS A 138 15.53 -6.59 -21.84
N ILE A 139 15.44 -6.70 -20.53
CA ILE A 139 16.56 -6.89 -19.62
C ILE A 139 16.66 -8.34 -19.11
N GLY A 140 15.53 -9.04 -19.02
CA GLY A 140 15.44 -10.42 -18.56
C GLY A 140 14.61 -10.58 -17.28
N LYS A 141 13.93 -11.72 -17.20
CA LYS A 141 13.02 -12.05 -16.07
C LYS A 141 13.74 -12.26 -14.73
N ASP A 142 15.02 -12.61 -14.78
CA ASP A 142 15.82 -12.85 -13.58
C ASP A 142 16.25 -11.53 -12.93
N ILE A 143 16.24 -10.46 -13.71
CA ILE A 143 16.59 -9.11 -13.29
C ILE A 143 15.32 -8.32 -12.92
N ILE A 144 14.30 -8.33 -13.74
CA ILE A 144 13.04 -7.59 -13.55
C ILE A 144 11.88 -8.54 -13.38
N ASN A 145 11.29 -8.53 -12.19
CA ASN A 145 10.12 -9.36 -11.84
C ASN A 145 9.35 -8.78 -10.65
N HIS A 146 9.38 -7.47 -10.50
CA HIS A 146 8.67 -6.82 -9.40
C HIS A 146 7.16 -6.84 -9.60
N LYS A 147 6.43 -6.70 -8.50
CA LYS A 147 4.98 -6.57 -8.51
C LYS A 147 4.57 -5.12 -8.28
N THR A 148 3.38 -4.79 -8.73
CA THR A 148 2.73 -3.53 -8.41
C THR A 148 1.51 -3.83 -7.54
N TYR A 149 1.52 -3.30 -6.33
CA TYR A 149 0.40 -3.35 -5.39
C TYR A 149 -0.27 -1.98 -5.33
N VAL A 150 -1.57 -1.93 -5.52
CA VAL A 150 -2.35 -0.69 -5.43
C VAL A 150 -3.49 -0.84 -4.44
N ILE A 151 -3.60 0.11 -3.50
CA ILE A 151 -4.77 0.21 -2.61
C ILE A 151 -5.75 1.20 -3.23
N ALA A 152 -6.99 0.77 -3.43
CA ALA A 152 -8.08 1.57 -3.96
C ALA A 152 -9.32 1.42 -3.08
N GLY A 153 -10.07 2.50 -2.91
CA GLY A 153 -11.37 2.48 -2.25
C GLY A 153 -12.53 2.43 -3.25
N ASP A 154 -13.75 2.39 -2.74
CA ASP A 154 -14.97 2.37 -3.55
C ASP A 154 -15.01 3.54 -4.55
N GLY A 155 -14.74 4.76 -4.11
CA GLY A 155 -14.72 5.95 -4.96
C GLY A 155 -13.71 5.86 -6.10
N CYS A 156 -12.53 5.25 -5.87
CA CYS A 156 -11.56 5.04 -6.93
C CYS A 156 -12.11 4.15 -8.05
N LEU A 157 -12.93 3.15 -7.71
CA LEU A 157 -13.52 2.22 -8.67
C LEU A 157 -14.72 2.78 -9.43
N MET A 158 -15.22 3.93 -9.02
CA MET A 158 -16.33 4.63 -9.70
C MET A 158 -15.85 5.56 -10.83
N GLU A 159 -14.56 5.94 -10.81
CA GLU A 159 -13.98 6.85 -11.80
C GLU A 159 -13.87 6.22 -13.19
N GLY A 160 -14.18 6.99 -14.25
CA GLY A 160 -14.12 6.54 -15.65
C GLY A 160 -12.75 6.01 -16.04
N ILE A 161 -11.68 6.72 -15.67
CA ILE A 161 -10.30 6.31 -15.95
C ILE A 161 -9.94 4.95 -15.30
N SER A 162 -10.54 4.61 -14.19
CA SER A 162 -10.34 3.30 -13.55
C SER A 162 -10.92 2.17 -14.41
N HIS A 163 -12.10 2.38 -15.00
CA HIS A 163 -12.72 1.40 -15.89
C HIS A 163 -11.84 1.14 -17.12
N GLU A 164 -11.34 2.18 -17.76
CA GLU A 164 -10.46 2.08 -18.93
C GLU A 164 -9.15 1.37 -18.58
N SER A 165 -8.50 1.79 -17.50
CA SER A 165 -7.22 1.24 -17.07
C SER A 165 -7.32 -0.22 -16.65
N MET A 166 -8.37 -0.60 -15.89
CA MET A 166 -8.61 -1.97 -15.47
C MET A 166 -8.92 -2.89 -16.65
N SER A 167 -9.71 -2.41 -17.64
CA SER A 167 -9.97 -3.13 -18.88
C SER A 167 -8.68 -3.40 -19.66
N LEU A 168 -7.83 -2.38 -19.82
CA LEU A 168 -6.52 -2.51 -20.48
C LEU A 168 -5.62 -3.52 -19.75
N ALA A 169 -5.54 -3.44 -18.42
CA ALA A 169 -4.73 -4.34 -17.62
C ALA A 169 -5.15 -5.82 -17.76
N GLY A 170 -6.44 -6.08 -17.80
CA GLY A 170 -6.98 -7.41 -18.06
C GLY A 170 -6.68 -7.92 -19.47
N HIS A 171 -6.89 -7.08 -20.48
CA HIS A 171 -6.56 -7.38 -21.88
C HIS A 171 -5.08 -7.77 -22.04
N LEU A 172 -4.18 -6.99 -21.45
CA LEU A 172 -2.73 -7.24 -21.47
C LEU A 172 -2.29 -8.36 -20.51
N LYS A 173 -3.19 -8.90 -19.68
CA LYS A 173 -2.92 -9.96 -18.70
C LYS A 173 -1.77 -9.59 -17.76
N LEU A 174 -1.75 -8.36 -17.22
CA LEU A 174 -0.68 -7.84 -16.36
C LEU A 174 -0.67 -8.57 -15.01
N LYS A 175 -0.14 -9.78 -14.99
CA LYS A 175 -0.19 -10.72 -13.85
C LYS A 175 0.50 -10.27 -12.58
N ASN A 176 1.43 -9.32 -12.68
CA ASN A 176 2.14 -8.73 -11.55
C ASN A 176 1.43 -7.50 -10.95
N LEU A 177 0.24 -7.14 -11.45
CA LEU A 177 -0.62 -6.12 -10.89
C LEU A 177 -1.60 -6.74 -9.88
N ILE A 178 -1.52 -6.30 -8.63
CA ILE A 178 -2.39 -6.74 -7.54
C ILE A 178 -3.09 -5.52 -6.95
N MET A 179 -4.42 -5.50 -7.02
CA MET A 179 -5.23 -4.47 -6.37
C MET A 179 -5.75 -4.98 -5.03
N LEU A 180 -5.56 -4.19 -3.99
CA LEU A 180 -6.14 -4.36 -2.66
C LEU A 180 -7.30 -3.38 -2.57
N PHE A 181 -8.51 -3.87 -2.78
CA PHE A 181 -9.71 -3.06 -2.76
C PHE A 181 -10.23 -2.94 -1.32
N ASP A 182 -10.21 -1.73 -0.76
CA ASP A 182 -10.82 -1.40 0.53
C ASP A 182 -12.35 -1.36 0.38
N ASN A 183 -12.97 -2.53 0.48
CA ASN A 183 -14.41 -2.71 0.38
C ASN A 183 -15.04 -2.50 1.75
N ASN A 184 -15.20 -1.25 2.13
CA ASN A 184 -15.79 -0.86 3.42
C ASN A 184 -17.24 -0.36 3.29
N SER A 185 -17.77 -0.24 2.07
CA SER A 185 -19.13 0.17 1.74
C SER A 185 -19.51 1.58 2.20
N ILE A 186 -18.53 2.45 2.48
CA ILE A 186 -18.77 3.83 2.94
C ILE A 186 -18.04 4.81 2.02
N SER A 187 -18.70 5.88 1.66
CA SER A 187 -18.14 7.06 1.01
C SER A 187 -18.28 8.31 1.91
N ILE A 188 -18.02 9.50 1.35
CA ILE A 188 -18.01 10.76 2.11
C ILE A 188 -19.35 10.98 2.83
N ASP A 189 -20.48 10.83 2.12
CA ASP A 189 -21.80 11.21 2.62
C ASP A 189 -22.63 10.02 3.12
N GLY A 190 -22.10 8.81 3.09
CA GLY A 190 -22.85 7.65 3.55
C GLY A 190 -22.48 6.34 2.87
N PRO A 191 -23.40 5.38 2.82
CA PRO A 191 -23.16 4.10 2.19
C PRO A 191 -22.98 4.25 0.67
N THR A 192 -22.09 3.44 0.10
CA THR A 192 -21.80 3.44 -1.36
C THR A 192 -23.04 3.10 -2.20
N SER A 193 -24.05 2.42 -1.63
CA SER A 193 -25.32 2.12 -2.29
C SER A 193 -26.11 3.34 -2.74
N LEU A 194 -25.78 4.54 -2.24
CA LEU A 194 -26.34 5.80 -2.72
C LEU A 194 -25.85 6.17 -4.14
N ALA A 195 -24.69 5.68 -4.54
CA ALA A 195 -24.03 6.08 -5.78
C ALA A 195 -23.74 4.91 -6.74
N VAL A 196 -23.64 3.68 -6.24
CA VAL A 196 -23.29 2.51 -7.07
C VAL A 196 -24.03 1.25 -6.63
N SER A 197 -24.48 0.49 -7.62
CA SER A 197 -25.14 -0.82 -7.44
C SER A 197 -24.42 -1.96 -8.16
N ASP A 198 -23.18 -1.72 -8.59
CA ASP A 198 -22.40 -2.67 -9.37
C ASP A 198 -22.04 -3.94 -8.59
N ASN A 199 -22.04 -5.05 -9.31
CA ASN A 199 -21.41 -6.27 -8.81
C ASN A 199 -19.91 -6.24 -9.16
N PHE A 200 -19.08 -5.82 -8.22
CA PHE A 200 -17.63 -5.72 -8.43
C PHE A 200 -17.00 -7.01 -8.93
N LYS A 201 -17.40 -8.17 -8.39
CA LYS A 201 -16.88 -9.46 -8.85
C LYS A 201 -17.13 -9.68 -10.34
N LYS A 202 -18.36 -9.54 -10.79
CA LYS A 202 -18.73 -9.69 -12.20
C LYS A 202 -18.01 -8.66 -13.08
N ARG A 203 -17.87 -7.41 -12.59
CA ARG A 203 -17.16 -6.34 -13.31
C ARG A 203 -15.69 -6.70 -13.52
N PHE A 204 -14.96 -7.11 -12.49
CA PHE A 204 -13.56 -7.52 -12.62
C PHE A 204 -13.38 -8.78 -13.47
N GLU A 205 -14.27 -9.77 -13.31
CA GLU A 205 -14.25 -10.96 -14.14
C GLU A 205 -14.47 -10.64 -15.64
N SER A 206 -15.35 -9.68 -15.96
CA SER A 206 -15.56 -9.22 -17.34
C SER A 206 -14.35 -8.50 -17.92
N TYR A 207 -13.55 -7.82 -17.10
CA TYR A 207 -12.27 -7.24 -17.52
C TYR A 207 -11.14 -8.28 -17.67
N GLY A 208 -11.38 -9.54 -17.33
CA GLY A 208 -10.37 -10.60 -17.40
C GLY A 208 -9.44 -10.65 -16.16
N TRP A 209 -9.84 -10.09 -15.04
CA TRP A 209 -9.14 -10.17 -13.76
C TRP A 209 -9.57 -11.39 -12.95
N ASP A 210 -8.68 -11.86 -12.07
CA ASP A 210 -9.07 -12.75 -10.98
C ASP A 210 -9.61 -11.93 -9.80
N TYR A 211 -10.65 -12.45 -9.13
CA TYR A 211 -11.28 -11.80 -7.98
C TYR A 211 -11.21 -12.71 -6.75
N ILE A 212 -10.71 -12.18 -5.64
CA ILE A 212 -10.61 -12.88 -4.35
C ILE A 212 -11.27 -11.99 -3.30
N GLU A 213 -12.22 -12.53 -2.55
CA GLU A 213 -12.85 -11.82 -1.43
C GLU A 213 -12.34 -12.37 -0.11
N ILE A 214 -12.00 -11.46 0.83
CA ILE A 214 -11.50 -11.78 2.16
C ILE A 214 -12.07 -10.86 3.22
N ASN A 215 -12.02 -11.30 4.47
CA ASN A 215 -12.15 -10.41 5.60
C ASN A 215 -10.82 -9.70 5.84
N GLY A 216 -10.79 -8.36 5.61
CA GLY A 216 -9.60 -7.51 5.73
C GLY A 216 -9.05 -7.34 7.16
N HIS A 217 -9.72 -7.92 8.17
CA HIS A 217 -9.28 -7.95 9.57
C HIS A 217 -8.85 -9.35 10.03
N LYS A 218 -8.92 -10.37 9.16
CA LYS A 218 -8.48 -11.72 9.48
C LYS A 218 -7.12 -12.04 8.84
N GLU A 219 -6.09 -12.04 9.66
CA GLU A 219 -4.70 -12.28 9.27
C GLU A 219 -4.52 -13.48 8.35
N ASN A 220 -5.14 -14.62 8.68
CA ASN A 220 -4.99 -15.84 7.91
C ASN A 220 -5.60 -15.73 6.50
N GLU A 221 -6.72 -15.01 6.34
CA GLU A 221 -7.36 -14.79 5.05
C GLU A 221 -6.50 -13.86 4.19
N ILE A 222 -6.02 -12.76 4.78
CA ILE A 222 -5.10 -11.81 4.13
C ILE A 222 -3.84 -12.52 3.64
N PHE A 223 -3.20 -13.29 4.54
CA PHE A 223 -1.96 -14.00 4.21
C PHE A 223 -2.16 -15.03 3.08
N LYS A 224 -3.24 -15.83 3.15
CA LYS A 224 -3.55 -16.82 2.12
C LYS A 224 -3.81 -16.17 0.75
N ALA A 225 -4.57 -15.08 0.71
CA ALA A 225 -4.85 -14.34 -0.52
C ALA A 225 -3.56 -13.76 -1.11
N LEU A 226 -2.75 -13.06 -0.32
CA LEU A 226 -1.47 -12.50 -0.76
C LEU A 226 -0.48 -13.59 -1.20
N LYS A 227 -0.47 -14.76 -0.56
CA LYS A 227 0.34 -15.90 -0.99
C LYS A 227 -0.14 -16.46 -2.34
N LYS A 228 -1.46 -16.58 -2.53
CA LYS A 228 -2.05 -17.09 -3.79
C LYS A 228 -1.65 -16.21 -4.98
N VAL A 229 -1.70 -14.89 -4.84
CA VAL A 229 -1.40 -13.97 -5.94
C VAL A 229 0.08 -13.87 -6.30
N GLN A 230 0.99 -14.47 -5.50
CA GLN A 230 2.41 -14.52 -5.88
C GLN A 230 2.63 -15.26 -7.21
N ASN A 231 1.76 -16.19 -7.57
CA ASN A 231 1.81 -17.00 -8.78
C ASN A 231 0.61 -16.75 -9.71
N ALA A 232 0.00 -15.56 -9.62
CA ALA A 232 -1.13 -15.19 -10.47
C ALA A 232 -0.76 -15.27 -11.97
N LYS A 233 -1.77 -15.56 -12.80
CA LYS A 233 -1.63 -15.60 -14.27
C LYS A 233 -2.29 -14.41 -14.95
N LYS A 234 -3.07 -13.64 -14.19
CA LYS A 234 -3.83 -12.46 -14.60
C LYS A 234 -3.69 -11.38 -13.54
N PRO A 235 -3.99 -10.12 -13.83
CA PRO A 235 -4.14 -9.12 -12.80
C PRO A 235 -5.20 -9.59 -11.81
N THR A 236 -4.97 -9.34 -10.51
CA THR A 236 -5.85 -9.86 -9.46
C THR A 236 -6.30 -8.73 -8.54
N VAL A 237 -7.60 -8.70 -8.25
CA VAL A 237 -8.15 -7.88 -7.18
C VAL A 237 -8.43 -8.75 -5.95
N ILE A 238 -7.94 -8.29 -4.81
CA ILE A 238 -8.30 -8.82 -3.49
C ILE A 238 -9.26 -7.82 -2.86
N SER A 239 -10.55 -8.14 -2.84
CA SER A 239 -11.59 -7.37 -2.18
C SER A 239 -11.51 -7.62 -0.68
N CYS A 240 -10.99 -6.64 0.04
CA CYS A 240 -10.80 -6.69 1.48
C CYS A 240 -12.03 -6.09 2.16
N LYS A 241 -12.92 -6.90 2.70
CA LYS A 241 -14.02 -6.41 3.54
C LYS A 241 -13.46 -5.85 4.83
N THR A 242 -13.47 -4.53 4.96
CA THR A 242 -12.97 -3.81 6.12
C THR A 242 -14.06 -3.01 6.81
N LYS A 243 -13.70 -2.40 7.93
CA LYS A 243 -14.51 -1.37 8.57
C LYS A 243 -13.73 -0.07 8.57
N ILE A 244 -14.28 0.96 7.94
CA ILE A 244 -13.73 2.32 8.01
C ILE A 244 -13.64 2.76 9.48
N GLY A 245 -12.54 3.41 9.89
CA GLY A 245 -12.36 3.82 11.28
C GLY A 245 -12.29 2.65 12.28
N TYR A 246 -11.75 1.50 11.87
CA TYR A 246 -11.65 0.29 12.68
C TYR A 246 -10.96 0.56 14.03
N GLY A 247 -11.59 0.12 15.11
CA GLY A 247 -11.15 0.34 16.49
C GLY A 247 -11.82 1.55 17.15
N SER A 248 -12.60 2.35 16.42
CA SER A 248 -13.39 3.43 16.98
C SER A 248 -14.74 2.88 17.49
N PRO A 249 -15.05 2.96 18.80
CA PRO A 249 -16.31 2.41 19.32
C PRO A 249 -17.57 3.08 18.73
N ASN A 250 -17.53 4.40 18.51
CA ASN A 250 -18.70 5.15 18.10
C ASN A 250 -18.73 5.51 16.59
N LYS A 251 -17.57 5.55 15.91
CA LYS A 251 -17.43 6.03 14.54
C LYS A 251 -17.04 4.95 13.53
N SER A 252 -16.65 3.74 13.98
CA SER A 252 -16.31 2.64 13.07
C SER A 252 -17.50 2.24 12.19
N GLY A 253 -17.26 2.09 10.88
CA GLY A 253 -18.28 1.77 9.89
C GLY A 253 -19.22 2.93 9.52
N LYS A 254 -18.88 4.17 9.89
CA LYS A 254 -19.71 5.36 9.62
C LYS A 254 -18.95 6.37 8.76
N ALA A 255 -19.67 7.14 7.94
CA ALA A 255 -19.13 8.23 7.14
C ALA A 255 -18.41 9.29 8.00
N SER A 256 -18.81 9.48 9.25
CA SER A 256 -18.17 10.41 10.19
C SER A 256 -16.70 10.08 10.52
N SER A 257 -16.20 8.90 10.16
CA SER A 257 -14.78 8.55 10.26
C SER A 257 -14.03 8.68 8.92
N HIS A 258 -14.74 9.01 7.82
CA HIS A 258 -14.13 9.07 6.50
C HIS A 258 -13.13 10.22 6.39
N GLY A 259 -13.57 11.46 6.45
CA GLY A 259 -12.80 12.67 6.11
C GLY A 259 -12.72 13.71 7.23
N SER A 260 -12.85 13.29 8.47
CA SER A 260 -12.82 14.19 9.63
C SER A 260 -12.03 13.60 10.78
N PRO A 261 -11.39 14.43 11.63
CA PRO A 261 -10.81 13.98 12.89
C PRO A 261 -11.83 13.21 13.73
N LEU A 262 -11.38 12.20 14.45
CA LEU A 262 -12.25 11.42 15.32
C LEU A 262 -12.74 12.22 16.53
N GLY A 263 -11.99 13.24 16.93
CA GLY A 263 -12.21 14.00 18.15
C GLY A 263 -11.45 13.40 19.34
N VAL A 264 -11.03 14.26 20.27
CA VAL A 264 -10.16 13.89 21.41
C VAL A 264 -10.77 12.76 22.24
N GLY A 265 -12.04 12.88 22.60
CA GLY A 265 -12.73 11.84 23.39
C GLY A 265 -12.81 10.50 22.67
N GLU A 266 -13.08 10.50 21.37
CA GLU A 266 -13.13 9.25 20.60
C GLU A 266 -11.75 8.59 20.46
N ILE A 267 -10.69 9.37 20.29
CA ILE A 267 -9.31 8.85 20.24
C ILE A 267 -8.92 8.15 21.54
N GLU A 268 -9.35 8.66 22.68
CA GLU A 268 -9.12 7.99 23.96
C GLU A 268 -9.86 6.64 24.03
N LEU A 269 -11.09 6.58 23.54
CA LEU A 269 -11.85 5.33 23.44
C LEU A 269 -11.17 4.35 22.47
N VAL A 270 -10.70 4.81 21.31
CA VAL A 270 -9.93 3.98 20.36
C VAL A 270 -8.68 3.40 21.03
N ARG A 271 -7.93 4.20 21.79
CA ARG A 271 -6.74 3.70 22.50
C ARG A 271 -7.09 2.58 23.46
N ARG A 272 -8.16 2.73 24.23
CA ARG A 272 -8.66 1.70 25.16
C ARG A 272 -9.06 0.43 24.42
N GLU A 273 -9.84 0.56 23.34
CA GLU A 273 -10.30 -0.57 22.51
C GLU A 273 -9.13 -1.34 21.88
N LEU A 274 -8.12 -0.62 21.42
CA LEU A 274 -6.92 -1.21 20.82
C LEU A 274 -5.91 -1.73 21.85
N GLY A 275 -6.11 -1.45 23.13
CA GLY A 275 -5.15 -1.76 24.20
C GLY A 275 -3.84 -0.98 24.05
N TRP A 276 -3.90 0.26 23.56
CA TRP A 276 -2.74 1.12 23.29
C TRP A 276 -2.57 2.19 24.36
N ASN A 277 -1.83 1.89 25.41
CA ASN A 277 -1.66 2.74 26.59
C ASN A 277 -0.46 3.72 26.50
N TYR A 278 -0.21 4.24 25.29
CA TYR A 278 0.89 5.18 25.03
C TYR A 278 0.35 6.54 24.61
N LYS A 279 1.15 7.59 24.86
CA LYS A 279 0.83 8.96 24.49
C LYS A 279 0.71 9.13 22.96
N PRO A 280 0.05 10.18 22.46
CA PRO A 280 0.03 10.51 21.03
C PRO A 280 1.43 10.50 20.43
N PHE A 281 1.55 9.93 19.22
CA PHE A 281 2.81 9.78 18.48
C PHE A 281 3.89 8.92 19.16
N GLN A 282 3.59 8.27 20.26
CA GLN A 282 4.53 7.39 20.93
C GLN A 282 4.37 5.96 20.41
N ILE A 283 5.40 5.47 19.72
CA ILE A 283 5.54 4.06 19.35
C ILE A 283 6.58 3.43 20.25
N PRO A 284 6.24 2.37 21.02
CA PRO A 284 7.20 1.66 21.85
C PRO A 284 8.40 1.18 21.08
N LYS A 285 9.59 1.28 21.69
CA LYS A 285 10.86 0.96 21.05
C LYS A 285 10.88 -0.44 20.44
N ASN A 286 10.40 -1.43 21.19
CA ASN A 286 10.32 -2.83 20.73
C ASN A 286 9.41 -3.01 19.50
N ILE A 287 8.30 -2.25 19.39
CA ILE A 287 7.41 -2.30 18.22
C ILE A 287 8.08 -1.63 17.03
N LEU A 288 8.72 -0.49 17.25
CA LEU A 288 9.44 0.23 16.20
C LEU A 288 10.61 -0.61 15.66
N GLU A 289 11.36 -1.28 16.53
CA GLU A 289 12.45 -2.17 16.15
C GLU A 289 11.97 -3.31 15.24
N ILE A 290 10.83 -3.93 15.55
CA ILE A 290 10.25 -4.97 14.69
C ILE A 290 9.93 -4.41 13.30
N TRP A 291 9.35 -3.22 13.20
CA TRP A 291 9.10 -2.56 11.92
C TRP A 291 10.40 -2.24 11.17
N ARG A 292 11.43 -1.78 11.88
CA ARG A 292 12.76 -1.53 11.29
C ARG A 292 13.41 -2.81 10.76
N GLU A 293 13.26 -3.92 11.46
CA GLU A 293 13.74 -5.23 10.98
C GLU A 293 12.98 -5.71 9.74
N ILE A 294 11.70 -5.37 9.60
CA ILE A 294 10.95 -5.62 8.36
C ILE A 294 11.58 -4.86 7.18
N GLY A 295 11.90 -3.57 7.37
CA GLY A 295 12.56 -2.76 6.35
C GLY A 295 13.97 -3.26 6.00
N LYS A 296 14.77 -3.64 6.98
CA LYS A 296 16.14 -4.15 6.79
C LYS A 296 16.22 -5.43 5.95
N LYS A 297 15.12 -6.20 5.83
CA LYS A 297 15.09 -7.35 4.93
C LYS A 297 15.41 -6.97 3.49
N GLY A 298 15.06 -5.75 3.11
CA GLY A 298 15.33 -5.20 1.78
C GLY A 298 16.80 -5.24 1.39
N ASP A 299 17.71 -4.95 2.32
CA ASP A 299 19.16 -4.98 2.08
C ASP A 299 19.60 -6.34 1.52
N LYS A 300 19.12 -7.43 2.13
CA LYS A 300 19.49 -8.80 1.73
C LYS A 300 18.84 -9.20 0.39
N ILE A 301 17.60 -8.74 0.15
CA ILE A 301 16.87 -9.06 -1.08
C ILE A 301 17.52 -8.33 -2.26
N GLU A 302 17.82 -7.06 -2.09
CA GLU A 302 18.49 -6.26 -3.11
C GLU A 302 19.89 -6.78 -3.40
N TYR A 303 20.71 -7.07 -2.38
CA TYR A 303 22.04 -7.63 -2.55
C TYR A 303 22.04 -8.91 -3.38
N LYS A 304 21.11 -9.83 -3.12
CA LYS A 304 20.95 -11.04 -3.93
C LYS A 304 20.59 -10.72 -5.39
N CYS A 305 19.78 -9.69 -5.60
CA CYS A 305 19.44 -9.24 -6.94
C CYS A 305 20.64 -8.62 -7.64
N CYS A 306 21.41 -7.78 -6.94
CA CYS A 306 22.64 -7.16 -7.48
C CYS A 306 23.69 -8.19 -7.91
N LEU A 307 23.86 -9.30 -7.18
CA LEU A 307 24.76 -10.37 -7.59
C LEU A 307 24.41 -10.97 -8.96
N LEU A 308 23.12 -10.96 -9.35
CA LEU A 308 22.71 -11.42 -10.69
C LEU A 308 23.14 -10.45 -11.79
N TYR A 309 23.26 -9.15 -11.49
CA TYR A 309 23.74 -8.14 -12.47
C TYR A 309 25.26 -8.17 -12.65
N THR A 310 25.97 -8.50 -11.56
CA THR A 310 27.45 -8.41 -11.51
C THR A 310 28.13 -9.75 -11.77
N SER A 311 27.40 -10.87 -11.74
CA SER A 311 27.93 -12.16 -12.12
C SER A 311 28.20 -12.17 -13.62
N PRO A 312 29.46 -12.39 -14.07
CA PRO A 312 29.76 -12.47 -15.49
C PRO A 312 28.95 -13.60 -16.12
N SER A 313 28.23 -13.28 -17.18
CA SER A 313 27.49 -14.28 -17.93
C SER A 313 28.46 -15.29 -18.53
N PRO A 314 28.08 -16.56 -18.74
CA PRO A 314 28.90 -17.49 -19.51
C PRO A 314 29.29 -16.98 -20.91
N ARG A 315 28.55 -15.98 -21.44
CA ARG A 315 28.92 -15.29 -22.68
C ARG A 315 30.03 -14.28 -22.48
N ASP A 316 30.11 -13.62 -21.32
CA ASP A 316 31.16 -12.65 -20.98
C ASP A 316 32.48 -13.37 -20.66
N GLN A 317 32.41 -14.63 -20.19
CA GLN A 317 33.57 -15.50 -19.94
C GLN A 317 34.16 -16.10 -21.21
N ARG A 318 33.43 -16.16 -22.31
CA ARG A 318 33.97 -16.43 -23.64
C ARG A 318 34.62 -15.16 -24.12
N GLY A 319 35.83 -14.95 -23.70
CA GLY A 319 36.64 -13.78 -24.00
C GLY A 319 36.42 -13.32 -25.42
N SER A 320 36.33 -12.03 -25.59
CA SER A 320 36.22 -11.35 -26.86
C SER A 320 37.30 -11.84 -27.81
N GLY A 321 36.99 -12.84 -28.58
CA GLY A 321 37.79 -13.19 -29.77
C GLY A 321 37.39 -12.28 -30.94
N MET A 322 37.17 -11.00 -30.69
CA MET A 322 37.11 -10.01 -31.75
C MET A 322 38.49 -9.38 -31.91
N PRO A 323 39.13 -9.53 -33.08
CA PRO A 323 40.30 -8.76 -33.38
C PRO A 323 39.95 -7.28 -33.33
N ALA A 324 40.82 -6.50 -32.70
CA ALA A 324 40.75 -5.05 -32.79
C ALA A 324 40.87 -4.66 -34.27
N CYS A 325 39.84 -4.03 -34.81
CA CYS A 325 39.90 -3.21 -36.00
C CYS A 325 39.90 -1.76 -35.59
#